data_9d09f80904b7b449c505aadc203c1c0c
#
_entry.id   9d09f80904b7b449c505aadc203c1c0c
#
_cell.length_a   1.000
_cell.length_b   1.000
_cell.length_c   1.000
_cell.angle_alpha   90.00
_cell.angle_beta   90.00
_cell.angle_gamma   90.00
#
_symmetry.space_group_name_H-M   'P 1'
#
loop_
_entity.id
_entity.type
_entity.pdbx_description
1 polymer ?
#
loop_
_entity_poly.entity_id
_entity_poly.type
_entity_poly.pdbx_seq_one_letter_code
_entity_poly.pdbx_strand_id
1 'polypeptide(L)'
;MYHLLSYPIEAHMPAWPDSPQLQLEKKLQIAKGDVANTSIISLYNHVGTHYDAPNHYLASGTPIAELDLDRFIFVRPLLLEFP
;
A
#
# COMPACT_ATOMS: atom_id res chain seq x y z
N MET A 1 10.33 16.75 12.61
CA MET A 1 10.45 16.60 11.16
C MET A 1 10.00 15.19 10.75
N TYR A 2 9.27 15.09 9.67
CA TYR A 2 8.81 13.80 9.14
C TYR A 2 9.45 13.54 7.79
N HIS A 3 9.79 12.28 7.54
CA HIS A 3 10.32 11.84 6.26
C HIS A 3 9.34 10.87 5.62
N LEU A 4 8.99 11.12 4.37
CA LEU A 4 8.14 10.21 3.59
C LEU A 4 9.04 9.15 2.94
N LEU A 5 8.88 7.90 3.35
CA LEU A 5 9.69 6.79 2.85
C LEU A 5 8.94 5.89 1.86
N SER A 6 7.66 6.18 1.63
CA SER A 6 6.81 5.36 0.79
C SER A 6 6.74 5.90 -0.63
N TYR A 7 6.64 5.00 -1.60
CA TYR A 7 6.29 5.38 -2.96
C TYR A 7 4.85 5.91 -3.00
N PRO A 8 4.55 6.89 -3.88
CA PRO A 8 3.16 7.28 -4.13
C PRO A 8 2.32 6.09 -4.59
N ILE A 9 1.05 6.08 -4.18
CA ILE A 9 0.10 5.09 -4.68
C ILE A 9 -0.42 5.57 -6.02
N GLU A 10 -0.01 4.91 -7.09
CA GLU A 10 -0.34 5.28 -8.46
C GLU A 10 -0.37 4.07 -9.38
N ALA A 11 -0.85 4.24 -10.61
CA ALA A 11 -1.05 3.13 -11.55
C ALA A 11 0.23 2.37 -11.88
N HIS A 12 1.39 3.02 -11.83
CA HIS A 12 2.68 2.43 -12.21
C HIS A 12 3.66 2.35 -11.05
N MET A 13 3.15 2.03 -9.86
CA MET A 13 4.01 1.79 -8.70
C MET A 13 5.01 0.66 -8.97
N PRO A 14 6.23 0.75 -8.38
CA PRO A 14 7.13 -0.40 -8.40
C PRO A 14 6.46 -1.65 -7.84
N ALA A 15 6.64 -2.76 -8.52
CA ALA A 15 6.04 -4.04 -8.15
C ALA A 15 6.96 -5.17 -8.56
N TRP A 16 6.77 -6.34 -7.95
CA TRP A 16 7.44 -7.54 -8.40
C TRP A 16 7.03 -7.85 -9.85
N PRO A 17 7.94 -8.38 -10.69
CA PRO A 17 7.59 -8.71 -12.07
C PRO A 17 6.33 -9.56 -12.17
N ASP A 18 5.48 -9.24 -13.13
CA ASP A 18 4.20 -9.92 -13.41
C ASP A 18 3.13 -9.75 -12.31
N SER A 19 3.36 -8.90 -11.31
CA SER A 19 2.34 -8.57 -10.33
C SER A 19 1.25 -7.69 -10.95
N PRO A 20 -0.02 -7.87 -10.54
CA PRO A 20 -1.09 -6.99 -11.00
C PRO A 20 -0.81 -5.53 -10.60
N GLN A 21 -1.08 -4.61 -11.51
CA GLN A 21 -0.97 -3.18 -11.25
C GLN A 21 -2.25 -2.63 -10.63
N LEU A 22 -2.14 -1.49 -9.95
CA LEU A 22 -3.30 -0.76 -9.45
C LEU A 22 -4.24 -0.42 -10.61
N GLN A 23 -5.53 -0.66 -10.42
CA GLN A 23 -6.57 -0.28 -11.35
C GLN A 23 -7.47 0.77 -10.72
N LEU A 24 -7.78 1.80 -11.47
CA LEU A 24 -8.64 2.90 -11.04
C LEU A 24 -9.81 3.03 -11.99
N GLU A 25 -11.03 2.87 -11.48
CA GLU A 25 -12.25 3.08 -12.23
C GLU A 25 -13.00 4.29 -11.68
N LYS A 26 -13.17 5.33 -12.50
CA LYS A 26 -13.95 6.50 -12.11
C LYS A 26 -15.43 6.12 -12.05
N LYS A 27 -16.10 6.41 -10.93
CA LYS A 27 -17.52 6.14 -10.75
C LYS A 27 -18.36 7.40 -10.94
N LEU A 28 -18.15 8.40 -10.12
CA LEU A 28 -18.81 9.70 -10.25
C LEU A 28 -17.80 10.73 -10.73
N GLN A 29 -18.25 11.64 -11.58
CA GLN A 29 -17.40 12.68 -12.14
C GLN A 29 -18.15 14.02 -12.18
N ILE A 30 -17.65 15.01 -11.46
CA ILE A 30 -18.22 16.36 -11.47
C ILE A 30 -18.24 16.92 -12.89
N ALA A 31 -17.19 16.67 -13.67
CA ALA A 31 -17.11 17.11 -15.05
C ALA A 31 -18.24 16.56 -15.94
N LYS A 32 -18.91 15.48 -15.52
CA LYS A 32 -20.05 14.86 -16.22
C LYS A 32 -21.39 15.17 -15.56
N GLY A 33 -21.41 16.09 -14.61
CA GLY A 33 -22.64 16.51 -13.95
C GLY A 33 -22.94 15.79 -12.62
N ASP A 34 -22.05 14.94 -12.14
CA ASP A 34 -22.23 14.27 -10.85
C ASP A 34 -21.93 15.21 -9.69
N VAL A 35 -22.42 14.85 -8.48
CA VAL A 35 -22.23 15.68 -7.28
C VAL A 35 -20.83 15.59 -6.68
N ALA A 36 -20.04 14.61 -7.10
CA ALA A 36 -18.71 14.34 -6.53
C ALA A 36 -17.83 13.61 -7.53
N ASN A 37 -16.54 13.56 -7.24
CA ASN A 37 -15.59 12.67 -7.92
C ASN A 37 -15.32 11.47 -7.02
N THR A 38 -15.63 10.28 -7.50
CA THR A 38 -15.36 9.03 -6.78
C THR A 38 -14.77 7.99 -7.72
N SER A 39 -14.07 7.03 -7.13
CA SER A 39 -13.41 5.98 -7.89
C SER A 39 -13.47 4.65 -7.14
N ILE A 40 -13.41 3.56 -7.90
CA ILE A 40 -13.13 2.23 -7.34
C ILE A 40 -11.65 1.96 -7.58
N ILE A 41 -10.97 1.51 -6.54
CA ILE A 41 -9.56 1.15 -6.60
C ILE A 41 -9.43 -0.35 -6.40
N SER A 42 -8.80 -1.03 -7.36
CA SER A 42 -8.39 -2.42 -7.22
C SER A 42 -6.90 -2.46 -7.00
N LEU A 43 -6.49 -2.92 -5.82
CA LEU A 43 -5.09 -2.88 -5.39
C LEU A 43 -4.65 -4.29 -4.98
N TYR A 44 -3.61 -4.78 -5.67
CA TYR A 44 -2.89 -5.96 -5.21
C TYR A 44 -2.05 -5.56 -3.99
N ASN A 45 -2.17 -6.28 -2.89
CA ASN A 45 -1.60 -5.85 -1.62
C ASN A 45 -0.06 -5.96 -1.52
N HIS A 46 0.60 -6.49 -2.54
CA HIS A 46 2.06 -6.61 -2.62
C HIS A 46 2.66 -5.76 -3.74
N VAL A 47 2.19 -4.53 -3.87
CA VAL A 47 2.77 -3.55 -4.80
C VAL A 47 3.18 -2.29 -4.05
N GLY A 48 4.16 -1.56 -4.60
CA GLY A 48 4.67 -0.35 -3.98
C GLY A 48 5.26 -0.60 -2.60
N THR A 49 5.20 0.40 -1.75
CA THR A 49 5.68 0.28 -0.37
C THR A 49 4.59 -0.35 0.48
N HIS A 50 4.90 -1.48 1.10
CA HIS A 50 3.92 -2.23 1.87
C HIS A 50 4.60 -3.02 3.00
N TYR A 51 3.79 -3.58 3.88
CA TYR A 51 4.21 -4.39 5.00
C TYR A 51 3.70 -5.81 4.84
N ASP A 52 4.58 -6.79 5.00
CA ASP A 52 4.22 -8.20 4.97
C ASP A 52 3.94 -8.72 6.38
N ALA A 53 2.74 -9.23 6.61
CA ALA A 53 2.43 -9.90 7.88
C ALA A 53 2.94 -11.35 7.88
N PRO A 54 3.11 -11.97 9.05
CA PRO A 54 3.51 -13.38 9.12
C PRO A 54 2.61 -14.31 8.30
N ASN A 55 1.32 -14.00 8.20
CA ASN A 55 0.38 -14.80 7.41
C ASN A 55 0.70 -14.83 5.92
N HIS A 56 1.53 -13.91 5.42
CA HIS A 56 1.89 -13.91 3.99
C HIS A 56 2.56 -15.22 3.57
N TYR A 57 3.41 -15.80 4.42
CA TYR A 57 4.11 -17.04 4.13
C TYR A 57 3.71 -18.21 5.04
N LEU A 58 3.02 -17.94 6.15
CA LEU A 58 2.65 -18.94 7.13
C LEU A 58 1.14 -19.01 7.28
N ALA A 59 0.54 -20.17 6.96
CA ALA A 59 -0.90 -20.33 7.08
C ALA A 59 -1.41 -20.03 8.50
N SER A 60 -0.63 -20.37 9.53
CA SER A 60 -0.94 -20.09 10.93
C SER A 60 -0.42 -18.75 11.41
N GLY A 61 0.19 -17.96 10.54
CA GLY A 61 0.74 -16.66 10.91
C GLY A 61 -0.34 -15.61 11.15
N THR A 62 0.00 -14.58 11.94
CA THR A 62 -0.93 -13.49 12.24
C THR A 62 -1.22 -12.65 10.99
N PRO A 63 -2.51 -12.44 10.64
CA PRO A 63 -2.88 -11.51 9.57
C PRO A 63 -2.54 -10.07 9.91
N ILE A 64 -2.37 -9.24 8.89
CA ILE A 64 -1.97 -7.83 9.07
C ILE A 64 -2.95 -7.05 9.96
N ALA A 65 -4.24 -7.32 9.84
CA ALA A 65 -5.27 -6.61 10.60
C ALA A 65 -5.25 -6.93 12.11
N GLU A 66 -4.58 -8.00 12.49
CA GLU A 66 -4.47 -8.44 13.90
C GLU A 66 -3.14 -8.03 14.54
N LEU A 67 -2.24 -7.40 13.80
CA LEU A 67 -1.00 -6.89 14.35
C LEU A 67 -1.24 -5.61 15.14
N ASP A 68 -0.51 -5.45 16.26
CA ASP A 68 -0.57 -4.22 17.04
C ASP A 68 -0.07 -3.03 16.21
N LEU A 69 -0.75 -1.90 16.34
CA LEU A 69 -0.39 -0.67 15.62
C LEU A 69 1.04 -0.20 15.94
N ASP A 70 1.53 -0.51 17.15
CA ASP A 70 2.89 -0.15 17.56
C ASP A 70 3.96 -0.74 16.63
N ARG A 71 3.66 -1.83 15.95
CA ARG A 71 4.60 -2.46 15.02
C ARG A 71 4.85 -1.63 13.77
N PHE A 72 3.99 -0.64 13.51
CA PHE A 72 4.09 0.23 12.34
C PHE A 72 4.63 1.62 12.68
N ILE A 73 5.01 1.85 13.95
CA ILE A 73 5.53 3.13 14.42
C ILE A 73 6.96 2.92 14.89
N PHE A 74 7.89 3.63 14.27
CA PHE A 74 9.32 3.51 14.56
C PHE A 74 9.81 4.80 15.26
N VAL A 75 10.00 4.72 16.57
CA VAL A 75 10.43 5.87 17.37
C VAL A 75 11.94 6.11 17.24
N ARG A 76 12.70 5.04 17.16
CA ARG A 76 14.17 5.09 17.02
C ARG A 76 14.62 4.12 15.93
N PRO A 77 14.32 4.43 14.66
CA PRO A 77 14.69 3.52 13.58
C PRO A 77 16.21 3.44 13.44
N LEU A 78 16.67 2.26 13.08
CA LEU A 78 18.06 2.02 12.73
C LEU A 78 18.19 2.01 11.20
N LEU A 79 19.02 2.91 10.67
CA LEU A 79 19.33 2.93 9.24
C LEU A 79 20.51 2.00 8.97
N LEU A 80 20.27 1.00 8.14
CA LEU A 80 21.32 0.10 7.66
C LEU A 80 21.56 0.38 6.18
N GLU A 81 22.82 0.63 5.84
CA GLU A 81 23.23 0.84 4.45
C GLU A 81 24.06 -0.34 3.99
N PHE A 82 23.71 -0.88 2.83
CA PHE A 82 24.42 -1.98 2.20
C PHE A 82 25.02 -1.53 0.89
N PRO A 83 26.29 -1.96 0.57
CA PRO A 83 26.93 -1.61 -0.69
C PRO A 83 26.23 -2.22 -1.90
#